data_f05f7af09c0655e764bb4af950a02626
#
_entry.id   f05f7af09c0655e764bb4af950a02626
#
_cell.length_a   1.000
_cell.length_b   1.000
_cell.length_c   1.000
_cell.angle_alpha   90.00
_cell.angle_beta   90.00
_cell.angle_gamma   90.00
#
_symmetry.space_group_name_H-M   'P 1'
#
loop_
_entity.id
_entity.type
_entity.pdbx_description
1 polymer ?
#
loop_
_entity_poly.entity_id
_entity_poly.type
_entity_poly.pdbx_seq_one_letter_code
_entity_poly.pdbx_strand_id
1 'polypeptide(L)'
;GNAVPTQVVIPAQQRFVDVTVGTPAVGSTTNLTLQATEGAVTVQGTLVLDDIDLLRIEITPSTNVLGGSVLTGVVRLTRAAGPSGFLINLSNSNPNAGTLSTATVNVAPNELVSEPFTFTTLAVNVQQTTTITASKPGGFTDRTIDITVRPLNLSLSLAPTSLLGGSGPSVATATISEPAPFGGIPLALSSSDTSAAQPAANNVTIPEGATQVTFLVNTFAVSTNRNVTITATASPLVSASAVLEVLAPVIQSLQINPIEVNGGDGATGTIILNGNAPVGGLAIALSANPTGIATFPGTVTVPAGSNTVTFPITTVSIPVTTLVTFTATLNGVDSTDTLLVRGPQVNTIVFSPARVRGGRQSVGTITLSQPAPAGGYTVTIESLNPEFAVPVGSSTITIPAGALQGTFRVATSRVSRSIAVRFRASGLDSEATGVIYLIP
;
A
#
# COMPACT_ATOMS: atom_id res chain seq x y z
N GLY A 1 -5.55 -70.45 -22.21
CA GLY A 1 -6.21 -71.77 -22.19
C GLY A 1 -5.47 -72.69 -21.25
N ASN A 2 -6.15 -73.38 -20.44
CA ASN A 2 -5.63 -74.35 -19.49
C ASN A 2 -4.90 -75.47 -20.27
N ALA A 3 -3.58 -75.52 -20.19
CA ALA A 3 -2.83 -76.60 -20.81
C ALA A 3 -2.70 -77.75 -19.86
N VAL A 4 -3.78 -78.53 -19.76
CA VAL A 4 -3.69 -79.90 -19.22
C VAL A 4 -3.36 -80.80 -20.40
N PRO A 5 -2.29 -81.59 -20.36
CA PRO A 5 -1.99 -82.52 -21.43
C PRO A 5 -3.17 -83.47 -21.65
N THR A 6 -3.58 -83.66 -22.88
CA THR A 6 -4.71 -84.59 -23.22
C THR A 6 -4.28 -86.07 -23.15
N GLN A 7 -2.99 -86.33 -23.14
CA GLN A 7 -2.42 -87.66 -23.01
C GLN A 7 -1.07 -87.57 -22.31
N VAL A 8 -0.83 -88.50 -21.41
CA VAL A 8 0.39 -88.69 -20.65
C VAL A 8 0.87 -90.11 -20.78
N VAL A 9 2.11 -90.36 -21.13
CA VAL A 9 2.72 -91.68 -21.24
C VAL A 9 3.60 -91.89 -20.01
N ILE A 10 3.30 -92.90 -19.22
CA ILE A 10 4.20 -93.37 -18.17
C ILE A 10 5.27 -94.27 -18.83
N PRO A 11 6.57 -93.90 -18.79
CA PRO A 11 7.60 -94.69 -19.41
C PRO A 11 7.69 -96.12 -18.88
N ALA A 12 8.10 -97.05 -19.72
CA ALA A 12 8.29 -98.43 -19.32
C ALA A 12 9.16 -98.57 -18.07
N GLN A 13 8.71 -99.39 -17.07
CA GLN A 13 9.37 -99.56 -15.75
C GLN A 13 9.25 -98.38 -14.77
N GLN A 14 8.57 -97.27 -15.16
CA GLN A 14 8.20 -96.20 -14.22
C GLN A 14 6.79 -96.45 -13.64
N ARG A 15 6.53 -95.97 -12.42
CA ARG A 15 5.25 -96.03 -11.73
C ARG A 15 4.47 -94.73 -11.74
N PHE A 16 5.11 -93.63 -12.12
CA PHE A 16 4.53 -92.30 -12.19
C PHE A 16 5.28 -91.41 -13.24
N VAL A 17 4.63 -90.38 -13.60
CA VAL A 17 5.19 -89.28 -14.36
C VAL A 17 4.63 -87.95 -13.85
N ASP A 18 5.45 -86.94 -13.72
CA ASP A 18 5.04 -85.56 -13.33
C ASP A 18 4.37 -84.87 -14.50
N VAL A 19 3.24 -84.26 -14.26
CA VAL A 19 2.46 -83.47 -15.22
C VAL A 19 2.39 -82.09 -14.78
N THR A 20 2.92 -81.19 -15.60
CA THR A 20 2.79 -79.75 -15.35
C THR A 20 1.46 -79.24 -15.85
N VAL A 21 0.67 -78.63 -14.94
CA VAL A 21 -0.64 -78.00 -15.22
C VAL A 21 -0.50 -76.52 -15.17
N GLY A 22 -0.72 -75.86 -16.28
CA GLY A 22 -0.76 -74.39 -16.33
C GLY A 22 -2.05 -73.91 -15.69
N THR A 23 -1.96 -73.10 -14.61
CA THR A 23 -3.12 -72.54 -13.90
C THR A 23 -3.29 -71.07 -14.25
N PRO A 24 -4.49 -70.62 -14.65
CA PRO A 24 -4.77 -69.18 -14.79
C PRO A 24 -4.90 -68.56 -13.43
N ALA A 25 -4.72 -67.20 -13.36
CA ALA A 25 -5.16 -66.43 -12.22
C ALA A 25 -6.70 -66.48 -12.13
N VAL A 26 -7.23 -66.78 -10.96
CA VAL A 26 -8.67 -66.84 -10.70
C VAL A 26 -9.14 -65.65 -9.87
N GLY A 27 -10.37 -65.22 -10.10
CA GLY A 27 -11.00 -64.09 -9.40
C GLY A 27 -11.71 -64.49 -8.11
N SER A 28 -11.77 -65.78 -7.80
CA SER A 28 -12.25 -66.38 -6.53
C SER A 28 -11.60 -67.73 -6.38
N THR A 29 -11.44 -68.21 -5.15
CA THR A 29 -10.93 -69.53 -4.88
C THR A 29 -11.76 -70.55 -5.66
N THR A 30 -11.14 -71.29 -6.53
CA THR A 30 -11.79 -72.22 -7.44
C THR A 30 -11.13 -73.57 -7.32
N ASN A 31 -11.99 -74.63 -7.17
CA ASN A 31 -11.54 -76.00 -7.16
C ASN A 31 -11.56 -76.54 -8.59
N LEU A 32 -10.39 -76.94 -9.06
CA LEU A 32 -10.19 -77.54 -10.37
C LEU A 32 -10.05 -79.08 -10.16
N THR A 33 -10.97 -79.85 -10.68
CA THR A 33 -10.86 -81.28 -10.64
C THR A 33 -10.08 -81.77 -11.86
N LEU A 34 -8.94 -82.40 -11.64
CA LEU A 34 -8.13 -83.06 -12.66
C LEU A 34 -8.50 -84.57 -12.67
N GLN A 35 -8.68 -85.12 -13.87
CA GLN A 35 -8.99 -86.50 -14.07
C GLN A 35 -7.92 -87.16 -14.94
N ALA A 36 -7.50 -88.35 -14.56
CA ALA A 36 -6.68 -89.23 -15.36
C ALA A 36 -7.40 -90.58 -15.57
N THR A 37 -7.53 -91.03 -16.82
CA THR A 37 -8.27 -92.26 -17.18
C THR A 37 -7.35 -93.20 -17.98
N GLU A 38 -7.30 -94.42 -17.53
CA GLU A 38 -6.66 -95.55 -18.20
C GLU A 38 -7.65 -96.69 -18.32
N GLY A 39 -8.08 -97.01 -19.55
CA GLY A 39 -9.15 -98.00 -19.77
C GLY A 39 -10.47 -97.70 -19.06
N ALA A 40 -10.90 -98.55 -18.17
CA ALA A 40 -12.12 -98.33 -17.36
C ALA A 40 -11.87 -97.69 -15.99
N VAL A 41 -10.61 -97.38 -15.65
CA VAL A 41 -10.23 -96.81 -14.35
C VAL A 41 -10.00 -95.27 -14.50
N THR A 42 -10.74 -94.50 -13.71
CA THR A 42 -10.59 -93.08 -13.62
C THR A 42 -10.21 -92.69 -12.19
N VAL A 43 -9.17 -91.91 -12.02
CA VAL A 43 -8.76 -91.29 -10.77
C VAL A 43 -8.91 -89.74 -10.89
N GLN A 44 -9.30 -89.16 -9.76
CA GLN A 44 -9.48 -87.68 -9.72
C GLN A 44 -8.64 -87.08 -8.60
N GLY A 45 -8.14 -85.89 -8.84
CA GLY A 45 -7.46 -85.04 -7.87
C GLY A 45 -8.04 -83.62 -7.92
N THR A 46 -8.13 -82.97 -6.78
CA THR A 46 -8.59 -81.58 -6.71
C THR A 46 -7.38 -80.66 -6.54
N LEU A 47 -7.22 -79.69 -7.45
CA LEU A 47 -6.32 -78.57 -7.30
C LEU A 47 -7.10 -77.32 -6.88
N VAL A 48 -6.76 -76.76 -5.72
CA VAL A 48 -7.39 -75.54 -5.21
C VAL A 48 -6.58 -74.36 -5.79
N LEU A 49 -7.22 -73.51 -6.58
CA LEU A 49 -6.67 -72.26 -7.08
C LEU A 49 -7.12 -71.16 -6.14
N ASP A 50 -6.18 -70.60 -5.35
CA ASP A 50 -6.49 -69.49 -4.46
C ASP A 50 -6.60 -68.21 -5.23
N ASP A 51 -7.53 -67.36 -4.79
CA ASP A 51 -7.74 -66.01 -5.33
C ASP A 51 -6.53 -65.12 -5.13
N ILE A 52 -6.39 -64.11 -6.02
CA ILE A 52 -5.49 -62.96 -5.87
C ILE A 52 -6.22 -61.95 -4.99
N ASP A 53 -5.71 -61.68 -3.80
CA ASP A 53 -6.30 -60.72 -2.86
C ASP A 53 -5.36 -59.54 -2.66
N LEU A 54 -5.94 -58.44 -2.11
CA LEU A 54 -5.19 -57.27 -1.70
C LEU A 54 -4.38 -57.58 -0.45
N LEU A 55 -3.08 -57.29 -0.42
CA LEU A 55 -2.23 -57.48 0.74
C LEU A 55 -2.27 -56.24 1.65
N ARG A 56 -1.92 -55.09 1.09
CA ARG A 56 -1.88 -53.82 1.81
C ARG A 56 -1.77 -52.64 0.86
N ILE A 57 -2.05 -51.43 1.36
CA ILE A 57 -1.72 -50.15 0.77
C ILE A 57 -0.43 -49.67 1.43
N GLU A 58 0.52 -49.14 0.65
CA GLU A 58 1.75 -48.51 1.10
C GLU A 58 1.69 -47.05 0.74
N ILE A 59 1.99 -46.14 1.71
CA ILE A 59 2.02 -44.67 1.53
C ILE A 59 3.38 -44.15 1.92
N THR A 60 3.95 -43.29 1.08
CA THR A 60 5.21 -42.59 1.32
C THR A 60 5.02 -41.09 1.17
N PRO A 61 5.76 -40.21 1.92
CA PRO A 61 6.78 -40.58 2.91
C PRO A 61 6.23 -41.00 4.26
N SER A 62 4.98 -40.63 4.61
CA SER A 62 4.34 -40.91 5.92
C SER A 62 2.83 -40.82 5.82
N THR A 63 2.11 -41.44 6.78
CA THR A 63 0.65 -41.30 6.95
C THR A 63 0.26 -40.22 7.93
N ASN A 64 1.22 -39.53 8.57
CA ASN A 64 0.99 -38.36 9.44
C ASN A 64 1.77 -37.18 8.88
N VAL A 65 1.07 -36.29 8.19
CA VAL A 65 1.68 -35.21 7.37
C VAL A 65 1.02 -33.87 7.62
N LEU A 66 1.75 -32.81 7.31
CA LEU A 66 1.22 -31.44 7.31
C LEU A 66 0.25 -31.28 6.12
N GLY A 67 -0.83 -30.52 6.32
CA GLY A 67 -1.74 -30.16 5.22
C GLY A 67 -1.01 -29.45 4.09
N GLY A 68 -1.34 -29.81 2.85
CA GLY A 68 -0.64 -29.38 1.64
C GLY A 68 0.42 -30.34 1.13
N SER A 69 0.61 -31.50 1.80
CA SER A 69 1.57 -32.54 1.38
C SER A 69 1.04 -33.38 0.23
N VAL A 70 1.96 -33.83 -0.65
CA VAL A 70 1.66 -34.82 -1.69
C VAL A 70 2.25 -36.15 -1.28
N LEU A 71 1.40 -37.18 -1.21
CA LEU A 71 1.78 -38.54 -0.84
C LEU A 71 1.73 -39.44 -2.08
N THR A 72 2.63 -40.39 -2.16
CA THR A 72 2.60 -41.46 -3.19
C THR A 72 2.16 -42.76 -2.57
N GLY A 73 1.16 -43.39 -3.18
CA GLY A 73 0.63 -44.66 -2.74
C GLY A 73 0.77 -45.76 -3.79
N VAL A 74 0.92 -47.00 -3.34
CA VAL A 74 0.82 -48.20 -4.16
C VAL A 74 0.02 -49.25 -3.42
N VAL A 75 -0.63 -50.15 -4.14
CA VAL A 75 -1.33 -51.32 -3.58
C VAL A 75 -0.56 -52.59 -3.90
N ARG A 76 -0.33 -53.45 -2.89
CA ARG A 76 0.30 -54.76 -3.08
C ARG A 76 -0.73 -55.86 -3.08
N LEU A 77 -0.52 -56.82 -3.96
CA LEU A 77 -1.29 -58.07 -4.01
C LEU A 77 -0.59 -59.18 -3.20
N THR A 78 -1.38 -60.21 -2.80
CA THR A 78 -0.88 -61.45 -2.16
C THR A 78 -0.10 -62.31 -3.13
N ARG A 79 -0.38 -62.20 -4.44
CA ARG A 79 0.25 -62.95 -5.56
C ARG A 79 0.31 -62.04 -6.79
N ALA A 80 1.13 -62.41 -7.74
CA ALA A 80 1.27 -61.70 -9.01
C ALA A 80 -0.07 -61.66 -9.78
N ALA A 81 -0.34 -60.52 -10.42
CA ALA A 81 -1.51 -60.34 -11.27
C ALA A 81 -1.52 -61.31 -12.43
N GLY A 82 -2.68 -61.79 -12.86
CA GLY A 82 -2.86 -62.61 -14.01
C GLY A 82 -2.52 -61.96 -15.34
N PRO A 83 -2.64 -62.67 -16.46
CA PRO A 83 -2.28 -62.16 -17.80
C PRO A 83 -3.06 -60.89 -18.21
N SER A 84 -4.20 -60.63 -17.65
CA SER A 84 -5.02 -59.44 -17.94
C SER A 84 -4.76 -58.26 -16.99
N GLY A 85 -3.75 -58.39 -16.11
CA GLY A 85 -3.56 -57.46 -15.01
C GLY A 85 -4.62 -57.58 -13.90
N PHE A 86 -4.62 -56.62 -12.96
CA PHE A 86 -5.58 -56.61 -11.84
C PHE A 86 -5.99 -55.18 -11.53
N LEU A 87 -7.27 -54.87 -11.74
CA LEU A 87 -7.85 -53.55 -11.48
C LEU A 87 -8.27 -53.40 -10.02
N ILE A 88 -7.93 -52.29 -9.40
CA ILE A 88 -8.23 -51.94 -8.00
C ILE A 88 -8.96 -50.62 -7.98
N ASN A 89 -10.09 -50.53 -7.28
CA ASN A 89 -10.77 -49.28 -7.02
C ASN A 89 -10.19 -48.63 -5.77
N LEU A 90 -10.03 -47.30 -5.83
CA LEU A 90 -9.59 -46.48 -4.72
C LEU A 90 -10.68 -45.51 -4.31
N SER A 91 -10.86 -45.33 -3.02
CA SER A 91 -11.76 -44.34 -2.47
C SER A 91 -11.12 -43.62 -1.27
N ASN A 92 -11.63 -42.44 -0.98
CA ASN A 92 -11.21 -41.59 0.12
C ASN A 92 -12.45 -41.24 0.95
N SER A 93 -12.42 -41.50 2.26
CA SER A 93 -13.56 -41.29 3.17
C SER A 93 -13.84 -39.85 3.51
N ASN A 94 -12.82 -38.95 3.39
CA ASN A 94 -12.92 -37.54 3.74
C ASN A 94 -12.29 -36.64 2.66
N PRO A 95 -13.09 -36.15 1.71
CA PRO A 95 -12.58 -35.26 0.66
C PRO A 95 -12.05 -33.90 1.19
N ASN A 96 -12.42 -33.49 2.42
CA ASN A 96 -11.89 -32.27 3.04
C ASN A 96 -10.45 -32.44 3.57
N ALA A 97 -9.98 -33.68 3.72
CA ALA A 97 -8.59 -33.97 4.09
C ALA A 97 -7.66 -33.99 2.87
N GLY A 98 -8.17 -34.34 1.68
CA GLY A 98 -7.37 -34.41 0.46
C GLY A 98 -8.08 -35.11 -0.69
N THR A 99 -7.37 -35.23 -1.81
CA THR A 99 -7.91 -35.83 -3.04
C THR A 99 -6.96 -36.87 -3.61
N LEU A 100 -7.54 -37.97 -4.13
CA LEU A 100 -6.83 -38.98 -4.92
C LEU A 100 -6.66 -38.50 -6.36
N SER A 101 -5.51 -38.81 -6.98
CA SER A 101 -5.25 -38.50 -8.40
C SER A 101 -6.09 -39.34 -9.36
N THR A 102 -6.53 -40.50 -8.89
CA THR A 102 -7.32 -41.47 -9.68
C THR A 102 -8.26 -42.29 -8.76
N ALA A 103 -9.38 -42.70 -9.29
CA ALA A 103 -10.30 -43.61 -8.61
C ALA A 103 -9.94 -45.09 -8.82
N THR A 104 -8.98 -45.43 -9.69
CA THR A 104 -8.55 -46.78 -9.96
C THR A 104 -7.08 -46.88 -10.23
N VAL A 105 -6.44 -47.96 -9.87
CA VAL A 105 -5.07 -48.32 -10.27
C VAL A 105 -5.03 -49.73 -10.82
N ASN A 106 -4.08 -49.99 -11.72
CA ASN A 106 -3.90 -51.31 -12.30
C ASN A 106 -2.57 -51.93 -11.82
N VAL A 107 -2.60 -53.25 -11.56
CA VAL A 107 -1.38 -54.04 -11.40
C VAL A 107 -1.11 -54.71 -12.74
N ALA A 108 0.06 -54.44 -13.32
CA ALA A 108 0.43 -55.01 -14.62
C ALA A 108 0.51 -56.56 -14.55
N PRO A 109 0.36 -57.24 -15.69
CA PRO A 109 0.50 -58.71 -15.74
C PRO A 109 1.82 -59.19 -15.13
N ASN A 110 1.72 -60.22 -14.26
CA ASN A 110 2.85 -60.83 -13.53
C ASN A 110 3.52 -59.93 -12.48
N GLU A 111 2.96 -58.73 -12.20
CA GLU A 111 3.46 -57.82 -11.16
C GLU A 111 2.67 -58.04 -9.82
N LEU A 112 3.34 -57.63 -8.72
CA LEU A 112 2.78 -57.70 -7.35
C LEU A 112 2.30 -56.34 -6.85
N VAL A 113 2.67 -55.24 -7.55
CA VAL A 113 2.49 -53.87 -7.10
C VAL A 113 1.76 -53.10 -8.18
N SER A 114 0.82 -52.25 -7.79
CA SER A 114 0.08 -51.40 -8.68
C SER A 114 0.97 -50.28 -9.26
N GLU A 115 0.50 -49.68 -10.34
CA GLU A 115 0.95 -48.33 -10.71
C GLU A 115 0.77 -47.41 -9.50
N PRO A 116 1.69 -46.40 -9.34
CA PRO A 116 1.58 -45.46 -8.24
C PRO A 116 0.38 -44.52 -8.44
N PHE A 117 -0.28 -44.15 -7.36
CA PHE A 117 -1.23 -43.04 -7.28
C PHE A 117 -0.72 -41.96 -6.34
N THR A 118 -1.25 -40.76 -6.47
CA THR A 118 -0.96 -39.68 -5.51
C THR A 118 -2.21 -39.34 -4.69
N PHE A 119 -1.96 -39.01 -3.42
CA PHE A 119 -2.97 -38.41 -2.55
C PHE A 119 -2.46 -37.03 -2.13
N THR A 120 -3.12 -35.96 -2.61
CA THR A 120 -2.78 -34.57 -2.29
C THR A 120 -3.62 -34.11 -1.12
N THR A 121 -3.00 -33.86 0.02
CA THR A 121 -3.71 -33.37 1.22
C THR A 121 -4.03 -31.89 1.05
N LEU A 122 -5.15 -31.44 1.60
CA LEU A 122 -5.52 -30.03 1.67
C LEU A 122 -4.84 -29.38 2.88
N ALA A 123 -4.52 -28.08 2.78
CA ALA A 123 -4.16 -27.31 3.95
C ALA A 123 -5.41 -27.16 4.83
N VAL A 124 -5.32 -27.55 6.10
CA VAL A 124 -6.44 -27.61 7.06
C VAL A 124 -6.09 -26.78 8.30
N ASN A 125 -7.08 -26.17 8.94
CA ASN A 125 -6.92 -25.38 10.17
C ASN A 125 -7.09 -26.21 11.45
N VAL A 126 -7.66 -27.40 11.35
CA VAL A 126 -7.77 -28.40 12.41
C VAL A 126 -7.37 -29.75 11.86
N GLN A 127 -6.85 -30.62 12.73
CA GLN A 127 -6.45 -31.97 12.32
C GLN A 127 -7.63 -32.71 11.67
N GLN A 128 -7.37 -33.32 10.51
CA GLN A 128 -8.28 -34.16 9.78
C GLN A 128 -7.72 -35.59 9.70
N THR A 129 -8.62 -36.57 9.69
CA THR A 129 -8.27 -37.95 9.35
C THR A 129 -9.07 -38.38 8.14
N THR A 130 -8.47 -39.22 7.32
CA THR A 130 -9.14 -39.86 6.20
C THR A 130 -8.63 -41.27 6.01
N THR A 131 -9.52 -42.14 5.60
CA THR A 131 -9.20 -43.54 5.27
C THR A 131 -9.19 -43.72 3.77
N ILE A 132 -8.05 -44.13 3.21
CA ILE A 132 -7.96 -44.56 1.81
C ILE A 132 -8.30 -46.05 1.81
N THR A 133 -9.27 -46.43 1.00
CA THR A 133 -9.73 -47.81 0.81
C THR A 133 -9.38 -48.29 -0.59
N ALA A 134 -8.71 -49.43 -0.67
CA ALA A 134 -8.50 -50.16 -1.91
C ALA A 134 -9.47 -51.35 -1.91
N SER A 135 -10.28 -51.47 -2.96
CA SER A 135 -11.28 -52.54 -3.12
C SER A 135 -11.16 -53.23 -4.49
N LYS A 136 -11.47 -54.50 -4.53
CA LYS A 136 -11.48 -55.31 -5.74
C LYS A 136 -12.90 -55.34 -6.32
N PRO A 137 -13.08 -55.16 -7.64
CA PRO A 137 -14.34 -55.40 -8.30
C PRO A 137 -14.81 -56.85 -8.08
N GLY A 138 -16.00 -57.05 -7.45
CA GLY A 138 -16.58 -58.37 -7.21
C GLY A 138 -16.64 -58.82 -5.73
N GLY A 139 -16.23 -57.98 -4.78
CA GLY A 139 -16.58 -58.14 -3.35
C GLY A 139 -15.65 -59.07 -2.56
N PHE A 140 -14.45 -58.61 -2.28
CA PHE A 140 -13.49 -59.28 -1.37
C PHE A 140 -13.01 -58.30 -0.30
N THR A 141 -12.12 -58.77 0.60
CA THR A 141 -11.66 -57.99 1.74
C THR A 141 -10.95 -56.72 1.32
N ASP A 142 -11.58 -55.57 1.54
CA ASP A 142 -10.96 -54.25 1.32
C ASP A 142 -9.72 -54.09 2.20
N ARG A 143 -8.77 -53.31 1.71
CA ARG A 143 -7.61 -52.85 2.50
C ARG A 143 -7.71 -51.37 2.70
N THR A 144 -7.45 -50.94 3.91
CA THR A 144 -7.54 -49.56 4.32
C THR A 144 -6.23 -49.07 4.90
N ILE A 145 -6.00 -47.78 4.78
CA ILE A 145 -4.92 -47.06 5.47
C ILE A 145 -5.42 -45.69 5.92
N ASP A 146 -5.18 -45.36 7.18
CA ASP A 146 -5.55 -44.07 7.72
C ASP A 146 -4.43 -43.02 7.52
N ILE A 147 -4.81 -41.86 7.07
CA ILE A 147 -3.93 -40.71 6.92
C ILE A 147 -4.39 -39.62 7.87
N THR A 148 -3.47 -39.12 8.69
CA THR A 148 -3.65 -37.97 9.57
C THR A 148 -3.05 -36.74 8.91
N VAL A 149 -3.89 -35.72 8.64
CA VAL A 149 -3.49 -34.42 8.09
C VAL A 149 -3.47 -33.44 9.24
N ARG A 150 -2.27 -32.96 9.58
CA ARG A 150 -2.04 -31.97 10.64
C ARG A 150 -2.36 -30.56 10.16
N PRO A 151 -2.83 -29.66 11.07
CA PRO A 151 -3.18 -28.30 10.72
C PRO A 151 -1.96 -27.50 10.24
N LEU A 152 -2.18 -26.67 9.21
CA LEU A 152 -1.22 -25.67 8.76
C LEU A 152 -1.50 -24.34 9.49
N ASN A 153 -0.66 -23.99 10.47
CA ASN A 153 -0.75 -22.73 11.18
C ASN A 153 -0.02 -21.65 10.37
N LEU A 154 -0.79 -20.79 9.70
CA LEU A 154 -0.27 -19.69 8.91
C LEU A 154 -0.41 -18.37 9.66
N SER A 155 0.62 -17.56 9.67
CA SER A 155 0.61 -16.17 10.15
C SER A 155 1.19 -15.22 9.10
N LEU A 156 0.77 -13.95 9.13
CA LEU A 156 1.25 -12.90 8.25
C LEU A 156 1.64 -11.68 9.07
N SER A 157 2.79 -11.11 8.80
CA SER A 157 3.26 -9.85 9.39
C SER A 157 3.72 -8.89 8.30
N LEU A 158 3.71 -7.59 8.61
CA LEU A 158 4.14 -6.50 7.72
C LEU A 158 5.20 -5.65 8.42
N ALA A 159 6.22 -5.22 7.69
CA ALA A 159 7.25 -4.32 8.19
C ALA A 159 7.68 -3.33 7.08
N PRO A 160 7.42 -2.02 7.25
CA PRO A 160 6.65 -1.40 8.33
C PRO A 160 5.14 -1.68 8.23
N THR A 161 4.42 -1.50 9.36
CA THR A 161 2.94 -1.63 9.42
C THR A 161 2.20 -0.34 9.04
N SER A 162 2.92 0.77 8.96
CA SER A 162 2.41 2.09 8.56
C SER A 162 3.47 2.81 7.74
N LEU A 163 3.09 3.39 6.60
CA LEU A 163 3.98 4.20 5.76
C LEU A 163 3.19 5.16 4.88
N LEU A 164 3.87 6.22 4.44
CA LEU A 164 3.31 7.19 3.49
C LEU A 164 3.05 6.51 2.14
N GLY A 165 1.85 6.67 1.60
CA GLY A 165 1.47 6.09 0.33
C GLY A 165 2.39 6.54 -0.82
N GLY A 166 2.92 5.57 -1.56
CA GLY A 166 3.86 5.82 -2.66
C GLY A 166 5.31 6.10 -2.24
N SER A 167 5.64 6.03 -0.94
CA SER A 167 7.02 6.23 -0.46
C SER A 167 7.91 4.99 -0.62
N GLY A 168 7.31 3.81 -0.83
CA GLY A 168 8.01 2.54 -0.99
C GLY A 168 7.12 1.34 -0.62
N PRO A 169 7.64 0.13 -0.71
CA PRO A 169 6.92 -1.07 -0.31
C PRO A 169 7.05 -1.34 1.19
N SER A 170 6.04 -2.03 1.75
CA SER A 170 6.17 -2.79 2.98
C SER A 170 6.58 -4.23 2.67
N VAL A 171 7.39 -4.84 3.52
CA VAL A 171 7.76 -6.26 3.41
C VAL A 171 6.78 -7.10 4.22
N ALA A 172 6.08 -7.99 3.55
CA ALA A 172 5.23 -9.00 4.18
C ALA A 172 6.02 -10.28 4.43
N THR A 173 5.82 -10.91 5.58
CA THR A 173 6.40 -12.23 5.92
C THR A 173 5.26 -13.17 6.29
N ALA A 174 5.08 -14.21 5.47
CA ALA A 174 4.19 -15.32 5.77
C ALA A 174 4.99 -16.44 6.45
N THR A 175 4.52 -16.91 7.62
CA THR A 175 5.22 -17.89 8.46
C THR A 175 4.29 -19.04 8.80
N ILE A 176 4.81 -20.27 8.77
CA ILE A 176 4.15 -21.50 9.18
C ILE A 176 4.89 -22.15 10.35
N SER A 177 4.18 -22.93 11.15
CA SER A 177 4.72 -23.52 12.39
C SER A 177 5.72 -24.66 12.17
N GLU A 178 5.72 -25.30 11.00
CA GLU A 178 6.56 -26.45 10.66
C GLU A 178 7.14 -26.29 9.25
N PRO A 179 8.26 -26.95 8.90
CA PRO A 179 8.82 -26.91 7.55
C PRO A 179 7.81 -27.33 6.48
N ALA A 180 7.76 -26.58 5.39
CA ALA A 180 6.90 -26.87 4.26
C ALA A 180 7.23 -28.25 3.65
N PRO A 181 6.22 -29.02 3.22
CA PRO A 181 6.42 -30.35 2.62
C PRO A 181 7.06 -30.24 1.23
N PHE A 182 7.37 -31.40 0.66
CA PHE A 182 7.86 -31.52 -0.72
C PHE A 182 6.95 -30.74 -1.69
N GLY A 183 7.56 -29.94 -2.57
CA GLY A 183 6.88 -29.05 -3.50
C GLY A 183 6.50 -27.69 -2.89
N GLY A 184 6.71 -27.47 -1.59
CA GLY A 184 6.39 -26.24 -0.88
C GLY A 184 4.89 -26.00 -0.66
N ILE A 185 4.54 -24.81 -0.12
CA ILE A 185 3.14 -24.39 0.09
C ILE A 185 2.85 -23.14 -0.71
N PRO A 186 2.01 -23.23 -1.76
CA PRO A 186 1.58 -22.07 -2.51
C PRO A 186 0.60 -21.22 -1.70
N LEU A 187 0.79 -19.89 -1.72
CA LEU A 187 -0.07 -18.91 -1.08
C LEU A 187 -0.63 -17.96 -2.13
N ALA A 188 -1.95 -17.86 -2.22
CA ALA A 188 -2.60 -16.79 -2.99
C ALA A 188 -2.62 -15.51 -2.16
N LEU A 189 -2.28 -14.37 -2.78
CA LEU A 189 -2.17 -13.07 -2.14
C LEU A 189 -3.28 -12.15 -2.61
N SER A 190 -3.88 -11.41 -1.68
CA SER A 190 -4.90 -10.42 -1.99
C SER A 190 -4.79 -9.18 -1.11
N SER A 191 -5.41 -8.11 -1.57
CA SER A 191 -5.53 -6.82 -0.88
C SER A 191 -6.99 -6.40 -0.84
N SER A 192 -7.42 -5.80 0.27
CA SER A 192 -8.78 -5.23 0.41
C SER A 192 -8.96 -3.91 -0.34
N ASP A 193 -7.85 -3.20 -0.66
CA ASP A 193 -7.84 -1.95 -1.44
C ASP A 193 -6.57 -1.88 -2.29
N THR A 194 -6.66 -2.39 -3.52
CA THR A 194 -5.54 -2.41 -4.47
C THR A 194 -5.15 -1.03 -4.97
N SER A 195 -5.99 -0.02 -4.79
CA SER A 195 -5.68 1.37 -5.14
C SER A 195 -4.76 2.05 -4.13
N ALA A 196 -4.72 1.57 -2.88
CA ALA A 196 -3.88 2.08 -1.81
C ALA A 196 -2.65 1.21 -1.57
N ALA A 197 -2.81 -0.13 -1.56
CA ALA A 197 -1.70 -1.07 -1.43
C ALA A 197 -2.00 -2.39 -2.15
N GLN A 198 -0.97 -2.98 -2.76
CA GLN A 198 -1.11 -4.23 -3.51
C GLN A 198 0.15 -5.10 -3.37
N PRO A 199 0.03 -6.41 -3.10
CA PRO A 199 1.14 -7.34 -3.23
C PRO A 199 1.76 -7.25 -4.63
N ALA A 200 3.09 -7.30 -4.71
CA ALA A 200 3.82 -7.22 -5.98
C ALA A 200 3.55 -8.43 -6.91
N ALA A 201 3.04 -9.52 -6.35
CA ALA A 201 2.61 -10.72 -7.07
C ALA A 201 1.28 -11.23 -6.50
N ASN A 202 0.51 -11.98 -7.30
CA ASN A 202 -0.77 -12.57 -6.86
C ASN A 202 -0.58 -13.87 -6.07
N ASN A 203 0.63 -14.43 -6.08
CA ASN A 203 0.96 -15.64 -5.34
C ASN A 203 2.44 -15.65 -4.95
N VAL A 204 2.77 -16.46 -3.95
CA VAL A 204 4.11 -16.77 -3.49
C VAL A 204 4.11 -18.19 -2.94
N THR A 205 5.25 -18.89 -2.96
CA THR A 205 5.35 -20.25 -2.40
C THR A 205 6.34 -20.24 -1.24
N ILE A 206 5.94 -20.81 -0.09
CA ILE A 206 6.89 -21.14 0.97
C ILE A 206 7.68 -22.35 0.46
N PRO A 207 9.01 -22.23 0.25
CA PRO A 207 9.81 -23.31 -0.32
C PRO A 207 9.81 -24.56 0.54
N GLU A 208 10.01 -25.73 -0.07
CA GLU A 208 10.22 -26.98 0.64
C GLU A 208 11.28 -26.85 1.74
N GLY A 209 10.97 -27.34 2.93
CA GLY A 209 11.83 -27.28 4.11
C GLY A 209 11.92 -25.92 4.78
N ALA A 210 11.38 -24.85 4.18
CA ALA A 210 11.32 -23.53 4.80
C ALA A 210 10.09 -23.38 5.69
N THR A 211 10.19 -22.45 6.67
CA THR A 211 9.07 -22.10 7.56
C THR A 211 8.49 -20.73 7.24
N GLN A 212 9.06 -19.98 6.28
CA GLN A 212 8.58 -18.64 5.93
C GLN A 212 8.95 -18.26 4.49
N VAL A 213 8.23 -17.25 4.00
CA VAL A 213 8.53 -16.56 2.74
C VAL A 213 8.19 -15.08 2.88
N THR A 214 8.98 -14.22 2.22
CA THR A 214 8.74 -12.78 2.18
C THR A 214 8.29 -12.35 0.79
N PHE A 215 7.46 -11.30 0.76
CA PHE A 215 7.04 -10.64 -0.48
C PHE A 215 6.83 -9.14 -0.25
N LEU A 216 6.88 -8.35 -1.33
CA LEU A 216 6.69 -6.92 -1.28
C LEU A 216 5.21 -6.57 -1.41
N VAL A 217 4.77 -5.56 -0.67
CA VAL A 217 3.47 -4.90 -0.80
C VAL A 217 3.73 -3.47 -1.22
N ASN A 218 3.48 -3.15 -2.48
CA ASN A 218 3.62 -1.81 -3.04
C ASN A 218 2.50 -0.92 -2.51
N THR A 219 2.82 0.34 -2.19
CA THR A 219 1.84 1.34 -1.77
C THR A 219 1.71 2.45 -2.80
N PHE A 220 0.55 3.10 -2.82
CA PHE A 220 0.22 4.19 -3.73
C PHE A 220 -0.23 5.41 -2.93
N ALA A 221 0.00 6.61 -3.47
CA ALA A 221 -0.45 7.84 -2.84
C ALA A 221 -1.98 7.85 -2.68
N VAL A 222 -2.45 8.26 -1.51
CA VAL A 222 -3.87 8.33 -1.13
C VAL A 222 -4.23 9.74 -0.67
N SER A 223 -5.50 10.12 -0.80
CA SER A 223 -5.99 11.45 -0.36
C SER A 223 -6.32 11.51 1.13
N THR A 224 -6.60 10.35 1.74
CA THR A 224 -6.88 10.18 3.18
C THR A 224 -6.25 8.87 3.64
N ASN A 225 -5.91 8.75 4.91
CA ASN A 225 -5.34 7.51 5.46
C ASN A 225 -6.25 6.31 5.18
N ARG A 226 -5.62 5.17 4.83
CA ARG A 226 -6.30 3.91 4.48
C ARG A 226 -5.73 2.76 5.28
N ASN A 227 -6.60 1.97 5.88
CA ASN A 227 -6.24 0.67 6.45
C ASN A 227 -6.50 -0.41 5.41
N VAL A 228 -5.44 -1.02 4.91
CA VAL A 228 -5.50 -2.06 3.87
C VAL A 228 -5.17 -3.40 4.49
N THR A 229 -6.09 -4.35 4.37
CA THR A 229 -5.85 -5.73 4.81
C THR A 229 -5.20 -6.52 3.68
N ILE A 230 -4.00 -7.02 3.94
CA ILE A 230 -3.28 -7.96 3.07
C ILE A 230 -3.56 -9.36 3.58
N THR A 231 -3.94 -10.26 2.69
CA THR A 231 -4.30 -11.65 3.04
C THR A 231 -3.47 -12.63 2.21
N ALA A 232 -2.91 -13.61 2.89
CA ALA A 232 -2.27 -14.78 2.30
C ALA A 232 -3.14 -16.02 2.56
N THR A 233 -3.48 -16.77 1.52
CA THR A 233 -4.40 -17.91 1.57
C THR A 233 -3.73 -19.15 1.00
N ALA A 234 -3.58 -20.19 1.83
CA ALA A 234 -3.07 -21.52 1.41
C ALA A 234 -4.21 -22.43 0.90
N SER A 235 -5.42 -22.29 1.46
CA SER A 235 -6.63 -22.98 1.06
C SER A 235 -7.86 -22.20 1.54
N PRO A 236 -9.09 -22.54 1.12
CA PRO A 236 -10.29 -21.89 1.64
C PRO A 236 -10.42 -21.94 3.18
N LEU A 237 -9.75 -22.90 3.83
CA LEU A 237 -9.81 -23.10 5.29
C LEU A 237 -8.62 -22.49 6.03
N VAL A 238 -7.54 -22.09 5.31
CA VAL A 238 -6.30 -21.59 5.91
C VAL A 238 -5.89 -20.29 5.25
N SER A 239 -6.08 -19.20 5.96
CA SER A 239 -5.63 -17.86 5.56
C SER A 239 -5.10 -17.09 6.77
N ALA A 240 -4.21 -16.13 6.51
CA ALA A 240 -3.73 -15.19 7.49
C ALA A 240 -3.74 -13.79 6.88
N SER A 241 -4.00 -12.78 7.71
CA SER A 241 -4.05 -11.40 7.25
C SER A 241 -3.33 -10.47 8.20
N ALA A 242 -2.84 -9.36 7.66
CA ALA A 242 -2.23 -8.27 8.38
C ALA A 242 -2.71 -6.93 7.80
N VAL A 243 -2.81 -5.91 8.65
CA VAL A 243 -3.26 -4.58 8.24
C VAL A 243 -2.05 -3.69 8.00
N LEU A 244 -2.05 -3.02 6.84
CA LEU A 244 -1.12 -1.97 6.47
C LEU A 244 -1.85 -0.63 6.50
N GLU A 245 -1.37 0.31 7.32
CA GLU A 245 -1.85 1.67 7.31
C GLU A 245 -1.09 2.47 6.24
N VAL A 246 -1.81 2.92 5.21
CA VAL A 246 -1.28 3.78 4.14
C VAL A 246 -1.67 5.22 4.47
N LEU A 247 -0.65 6.04 4.78
CA LEU A 247 -0.84 7.43 5.20
C LEU A 247 -0.96 8.36 3.98
N ALA A 248 -1.88 9.31 4.07
CA ALA A 248 -1.97 10.42 3.14
C ALA A 248 -0.87 11.45 3.40
N PRO A 249 -0.41 12.19 2.38
CA PRO A 249 0.51 13.28 2.59
C PRO A 249 -0.16 14.42 3.38
N VAL A 250 0.67 15.12 4.17
CA VAL A 250 0.29 16.31 4.92
C VAL A 250 1.10 17.51 4.44
N ILE A 251 0.63 18.74 4.74
CA ILE A 251 1.39 19.94 4.44
C ILE A 251 2.64 19.94 5.33
N GLN A 252 3.80 19.93 4.71
CA GLN A 252 5.09 20.08 5.38
C GLN A 252 5.40 21.54 5.66
N SER A 253 5.10 22.42 4.72
CA SER A 253 5.26 23.87 4.88
C SER A 253 4.39 24.67 3.93
N LEU A 254 3.96 25.85 4.39
CA LEU A 254 3.53 26.98 3.58
C LEU A 254 4.64 28.02 3.64
N GLN A 255 5.00 28.63 2.51
CA GLN A 255 6.04 29.65 2.39
C GLN A 255 5.55 30.79 1.53
N ILE A 256 5.67 32.03 2.02
CA ILE A 256 5.33 33.25 1.31
C ILE A 256 6.63 33.96 0.92
N ASN A 257 6.80 34.29 -0.34
CA ASN A 257 7.99 34.98 -0.83
C ASN A 257 7.62 36.08 -1.85
N PRO A 258 8.11 37.31 -1.66
CA PRO A 258 8.87 37.82 -0.52
C PRO A 258 8.00 37.87 0.76
N ILE A 259 8.65 37.87 1.93
CA ILE A 259 7.96 37.95 3.24
C ILE A 259 7.44 39.33 3.57
N GLU A 260 7.80 40.33 2.75
CA GLU A 260 7.45 41.73 2.89
C GLU A 260 7.27 42.35 1.52
N VAL A 261 6.17 43.11 1.35
CA VAL A 261 5.86 43.85 0.12
C VAL A 261 5.27 45.22 0.46
N ASN A 262 5.34 46.18 -0.47
CA ASN A 262 4.53 47.39 -0.38
C ASN A 262 3.07 47.04 -0.74
N GLY A 263 2.12 47.73 -0.13
CA GLY A 263 0.73 47.61 -0.49
C GLY A 263 0.48 47.91 -1.97
N GLY A 264 -0.09 46.94 -2.69
CA GLY A 264 -0.27 46.98 -4.14
C GLY A 264 0.70 46.04 -4.90
N ASP A 265 1.80 45.62 -4.25
CA ASP A 265 2.74 44.67 -4.85
C ASP A 265 2.27 43.22 -4.64
N GLY A 266 2.87 42.27 -5.38
CA GLY A 266 2.55 40.85 -5.32
C GLY A 266 3.57 40.02 -4.54
N ALA A 267 3.13 38.86 -4.08
CA ALA A 267 3.97 37.81 -3.53
C ALA A 267 3.55 36.45 -4.12
N THR A 268 4.32 35.43 -3.85
CA THR A 268 4.01 34.04 -4.25
C THR A 268 3.95 33.15 -3.00
N GLY A 269 2.86 32.43 -2.85
CA GLY A 269 2.75 31.35 -1.87
C GLY A 269 3.22 30.04 -2.49
N THR A 270 3.95 29.22 -1.72
CA THR A 270 4.39 27.87 -2.07
C THR A 270 3.98 26.90 -0.98
N ILE A 271 3.28 25.84 -1.35
CA ILE A 271 2.93 24.75 -0.46
C ILE A 271 3.78 23.54 -0.81
N ILE A 272 4.35 22.90 0.21
CA ILE A 272 5.15 21.69 0.08
C ILE A 272 4.51 20.60 0.96
N LEU A 273 4.26 19.43 0.36
CA LEU A 273 3.78 18.24 1.05
C LEU A 273 4.96 17.32 1.41
N ASN A 274 4.79 16.48 2.43
CA ASN A 274 5.77 15.45 2.80
C ASN A 274 5.77 14.23 1.87
N GLY A 275 4.89 14.18 0.86
CA GLY A 275 4.79 13.13 -0.15
C GLY A 275 4.00 13.57 -1.36
N ASN A 276 3.97 12.74 -2.39
CA ASN A 276 3.31 13.06 -3.64
C ASN A 276 1.78 13.00 -3.52
N ALA A 277 1.09 13.90 -4.21
CA ALA A 277 -0.36 13.88 -4.35
C ALA A 277 -0.82 12.66 -5.16
N PRO A 278 -1.95 12.01 -4.78
CA PRO A 278 -2.53 10.88 -5.51
C PRO A 278 -3.08 11.29 -6.90
N VAL A 279 -3.50 10.29 -7.65
CA VAL A 279 -4.27 10.49 -8.88
C VAL A 279 -5.50 11.36 -8.58
N GLY A 280 -5.69 12.43 -9.37
CA GLY A 280 -6.70 13.45 -9.13
C GLY A 280 -6.18 14.69 -8.39
N GLY A 281 -4.97 14.64 -7.83
CA GLY A 281 -4.37 15.73 -7.06
C GLY A 281 -4.94 15.88 -5.65
N LEU A 282 -4.44 16.91 -4.92
CA LEU A 282 -4.93 17.27 -3.59
C LEU A 282 -5.35 18.74 -3.55
N ALA A 283 -6.61 18.99 -3.25
CA ALA A 283 -7.15 20.32 -3.05
C ALA A 283 -6.84 20.82 -1.64
N ILE A 284 -6.22 22.00 -1.54
CA ILE A 284 -5.83 22.65 -0.29
C ILE A 284 -6.62 23.95 -0.18
N ALA A 285 -7.33 24.15 0.91
CA ALA A 285 -8.05 25.38 1.18
C ALA A 285 -7.08 26.45 1.68
N LEU A 286 -7.28 27.69 1.23
CA LEU A 286 -6.48 28.85 1.61
C LEU A 286 -7.36 29.90 2.29
N SER A 287 -6.83 30.52 3.34
CA SER A 287 -7.44 31.66 4.01
C SER A 287 -6.35 32.65 4.45
N ALA A 288 -6.76 33.88 4.75
CA ALA A 288 -5.87 34.89 5.31
C ALA A 288 -6.59 35.78 6.34
N ASN A 289 -5.83 36.23 7.33
CA ASN A 289 -6.31 37.14 8.38
C ASN A 289 -5.26 38.22 8.64
N PRO A 290 -5.65 39.51 8.61
CA PRO A 290 -6.99 40.04 8.32
C PRO A 290 -7.38 39.85 6.84
N THR A 291 -8.69 39.82 6.59
CA THR A 291 -9.25 39.73 5.23
C THR A 291 -9.21 41.08 4.51
N GLY A 292 -9.28 41.06 3.17
CA GLY A 292 -9.41 42.28 2.35
C GLY A 292 -8.09 43.00 2.06
N ILE A 293 -6.94 42.54 2.59
CA ILE A 293 -5.62 43.10 2.34
C ILE A 293 -4.92 42.39 1.18
N ALA A 294 -5.16 41.10 1.02
CA ALA A 294 -4.60 40.30 -0.05
C ALA A 294 -5.70 39.54 -0.81
N THR A 295 -5.48 39.38 -2.10
CA THR A 295 -6.30 38.54 -3.01
C THR A 295 -5.47 37.35 -3.45
N PHE A 296 -6.05 36.15 -3.33
CA PHE A 296 -5.43 34.88 -3.66
C PHE A 296 -6.52 33.84 -3.96
N PRO A 297 -6.24 32.68 -4.59
CA PRO A 297 -7.22 31.60 -4.80
C PRO A 297 -7.73 31.06 -3.45
N GLY A 298 -9.03 30.85 -3.27
CA GLY A 298 -9.59 30.22 -2.06
C GLY A 298 -9.22 28.72 -1.92
N THR A 299 -8.78 28.11 -3.03
CA THR A 299 -8.33 26.70 -3.08
C THR A 299 -7.24 26.56 -4.13
N VAL A 300 -6.23 25.76 -3.86
CA VAL A 300 -5.19 25.38 -4.81
C VAL A 300 -5.04 23.87 -4.84
N THR A 301 -4.76 23.30 -6.02
CA THR A 301 -4.61 21.84 -6.16
C THR A 301 -3.16 21.48 -6.42
N VAL A 302 -2.58 20.65 -5.56
CA VAL A 302 -1.29 19.99 -5.83
C VAL A 302 -1.51 18.96 -6.92
N PRO A 303 -0.84 19.03 -8.08
CA PRO A 303 -1.04 18.08 -9.17
C PRO A 303 -0.67 16.65 -8.78
N ALA A 304 -1.34 15.67 -9.40
CA ALA A 304 -1.03 14.26 -9.22
C ALA A 304 0.46 13.97 -9.46
N GLY A 305 1.09 13.22 -8.56
CA GLY A 305 2.51 12.87 -8.63
C GLY A 305 3.48 13.99 -8.23
N SER A 306 2.97 15.21 -7.94
CA SER A 306 3.75 16.31 -7.38
C SER A 306 3.59 16.39 -5.86
N ASN A 307 4.58 16.97 -5.18
CA ASN A 307 4.51 17.31 -3.76
C ASN A 307 4.50 18.82 -3.51
N THR A 308 4.42 19.65 -4.56
CA THR A 308 4.47 21.09 -4.42
C THR A 308 3.50 21.79 -5.36
N VAL A 309 3.03 22.97 -4.95
CA VAL A 309 2.23 23.87 -5.76
C VAL A 309 2.49 25.31 -5.33
N THR A 310 2.43 26.25 -6.29
CA THR A 310 2.54 27.68 -6.06
C THR A 310 1.23 28.38 -6.39
N PHE A 311 0.99 29.52 -5.74
CA PHE A 311 -0.16 30.37 -6.03
C PHE A 311 0.21 31.85 -5.92
N PRO A 312 -0.41 32.74 -6.74
CA PRO A 312 -0.16 34.17 -6.70
C PRO A 312 -0.91 34.80 -5.52
N ILE A 313 -0.28 35.81 -4.94
CA ILE A 313 -0.85 36.71 -3.94
C ILE A 313 -0.72 38.13 -4.48
N THR A 314 -1.81 38.89 -4.51
CA THR A 314 -1.81 40.30 -4.87
C THR A 314 -2.32 41.11 -3.68
N THR A 315 -1.58 42.12 -3.23
CA THR A 315 -1.99 42.94 -2.10
C THR A 315 -2.68 44.23 -2.58
N VAL A 316 -3.46 44.83 -1.71
CA VAL A 316 -4.03 46.17 -1.94
C VAL A 316 -3.19 47.23 -1.24
N SER A 317 -3.21 48.47 -1.75
CA SER A 317 -2.59 49.62 -1.06
C SER A 317 -3.39 49.92 0.23
N ILE A 318 -2.70 49.90 1.37
CA ILE A 318 -3.27 50.09 2.72
C ILE A 318 -2.65 51.28 3.43
N PRO A 319 -3.37 51.97 4.34
CA PRO A 319 -2.83 53.16 5.03
C PRO A 319 -1.86 52.82 6.17
N VAL A 320 -1.96 51.62 6.76
CA VAL A 320 -1.19 51.19 7.95
C VAL A 320 -0.50 49.85 7.63
N THR A 321 0.80 49.76 7.94
CA THR A 321 1.55 48.51 7.81
C THR A 321 0.88 47.38 8.60
N THR A 322 0.55 46.28 7.91
CA THR A 322 -0.24 45.19 8.47
C THR A 322 0.43 43.83 8.18
N LEU A 323 0.53 43.03 9.21
CA LEU A 323 0.93 41.61 9.09
C LEU A 323 -0.28 40.74 8.71
N VAL A 324 -0.19 40.06 7.60
CA VAL A 324 -1.24 39.14 7.12
C VAL A 324 -0.76 37.72 7.33
N THR A 325 -1.53 36.94 8.09
CA THR A 325 -1.28 35.50 8.30
C THR A 325 -2.07 34.72 7.26
N PHE A 326 -1.38 33.92 6.44
CA PHE A 326 -1.97 32.96 5.51
C PHE A 326 -2.07 31.60 6.20
N THR A 327 -3.14 30.87 5.93
CA THR A 327 -3.38 29.52 6.42
C THR A 327 -3.72 28.61 5.24
N ALA A 328 -3.00 27.50 5.11
CA ALA A 328 -3.29 26.42 4.18
C ALA A 328 -3.80 25.23 4.99
N THR A 329 -4.97 24.70 4.63
CA THR A 329 -5.64 23.61 5.34
C THR A 329 -5.78 22.37 4.44
N LEU A 330 -5.28 21.22 4.89
CA LEU A 330 -5.44 19.92 4.23
C LEU A 330 -5.92 18.89 5.25
N ASN A 331 -7.05 18.23 4.99
CA ASN A 331 -7.63 17.22 5.88
C ASN A 331 -7.80 17.68 7.35
N GLY A 332 -8.08 18.99 7.55
CA GLY A 332 -8.25 19.58 8.89
C GLY A 332 -6.94 19.90 9.62
N VAL A 333 -5.80 19.80 8.96
CA VAL A 333 -4.48 20.19 9.48
C VAL A 333 -4.05 21.48 8.80
N ASP A 334 -3.66 22.46 9.60
CA ASP A 334 -3.28 23.80 9.16
C ASP A 334 -1.76 23.97 9.12
N SER A 335 -1.30 24.72 8.13
CA SER A 335 0.04 25.26 8.06
C SER A 335 -0.05 26.77 7.78
N THR A 336 0.73 27.57 8.46
CA THR A 336 0.65 29.05 8.38
C THR A 336 1.97 29.68 8.03
N ASP A 337 1.90 30.82 7.33
CA ASP A 337 3.01 31.74 7.12
C ASP A 337 2.49 33.19 7.03
N THR A 338 3.39 34.16 7.07
CA THR A 338 3.02 35.56 7.19
C THR A 338 3.63 36.42 6.08
N LEU A 339 2.88 37.48 5.69
CA LEU A 339 3.30 38.51 4.79
C LEU A 339 3.15 39.87 5.45
N LEU A 340 4.23 40.63 5.56
CA LEU A 340 4.17 42.01 5.99
C LEU A 340 3.83 42.91 4.80
N VAL A 341 2.64 43.51 4.80
CA VAL A 341 2.20 44.50 3.81
C VAL A 341 2.43 45.89 4.37
N ARG A 342 3.34 46.65 3.73
CA ARG A 342 3.70 47.99 4.19
C ARG A 342 2.72 49.04 3.68
N GLY A 343 2.28 49.89 4.56
CA GLY A 343 1.63 51.16 4.23
C GLY A 343 2.64 52.23 3.82
N PRO A 344 2.17 53.37 3.23
CA PRO A 344 3.02 54.50 2.94
C PRO A 344 3.69 55.08 4.18
N GLN A 345 4.96 55.39 4.10
CA GLN A 345 5.72 56.05 5.14
C GLN A 345 6.09 57.46 4.72
N VAL A 346 6.06 58.42 5.65
CA VAL A 346 6.58 59.78 5.43
C VAL A 346 8.09 59.67 5.31
N ASN A 347 8.63 59.92 4.11
CA ASN A 347 10.05 59.74 3.81
C ASN A 347 10.84 61.04 4.00
N THR A 348 10.34 62.13 3.44
CA THR A 348 11.06 63.44 3.50
C THR A 348 10.12 64.63 3.60
N ILE A 349 10.61 65.70 4.17
CA ILE A 349 10.06 67.05 4.06
C ILE A 349 11.13 67.95 3.47
N VAL A 350 10.81 68.66 2.38
CA VAL A 350 11.70 69.58 1.72
C VAL A 350 11.03 70.94 1.58
N PHE A 351 11.73 72.03 1.85
CA PHE A 351 11.19 73.41 1.72
C PHE A 351 11.71 74.07 0.47
N SER A 352 10.83 74.84 -0.23
CA SER A 352 11.18 75.66 -1.37
C SER A 352 10.51 77.01 -1.27
N PRO A 353 11.33 78.08 -1.14
CA PRO A 353 12.77 78.09 -0.92
C PRO A 353 13.17 77.55 0.46
N ALA A 354 14.29 76.83 0.55
CA ALA A 354 14.83 76.27 1.81
C ALA A 354 15.42 77.35 2.73
N ARG A 355 15.78 78.51 2.13
CA ARG A 355 16.19 79.76 2.81
C ARG A 355 15.22 80.84 2.43
N VAL A 356 14.59 81.48 3.41
CA VAL A 356 13.56 82.48 3.20
C VAL A 356 13.77 83.66 4.14
N ARG A 357 13.54 84.89 3.64
CA ARG A 357 13.54 86.07 4.50
C ARG A 357 12.36 86.05 5.49
N GLY A 358 12.63 86.23 6.76
CA GLY A 358 11.61 86.28 7.80
C GLY A 358 10.44 87.17 7.44
N GLY A 359 9.18 86.71 7.66
CA GLY A 359 7.96 87.33 7.22
C GLY A 359 7.49 86.98 5.79
N ARG A 360 8.24 86.15 5.07
CA ARG A 360 7.85 85.58 3.76
C ARG A 360 7.34 84.10 3.93
N GLN A 361 6.66 83.58 2.90
CA GLN A 361 6.19 82.26 2.89
C GLN A 361 7.17 81.32 2.15
N SER A 362 7.15 80.03 2.55
CA SER A 362 7.78 78.90 1.85
C SER A 362 6.73 77.77 1.66
N VAL A 363 7.03 76.87 0.75
CA VAL A 363 6.22 75.69 0.50
C VAL A 363 7.02 74.50 0.98
N GLY A 364 6.43 73.72 1.90
CA GLY A 364 6.92 72.43 2.30
C GLY A 364 6.32 71.35 1.38
N THR A 365 7.15 70.47 0.90
CA THR A 365 6.74 69.21 0.14
C THR A 365 7.07 68.01 0.96
N ILE A 366 6.06 67.19 1.24
CA ILE A 366 6.19 65.91 1.90
C ILE A 366 6.19 64.82 0.83
N THR A 367 7.17 63.90 0.88
CA THR A 367 7.25 62.78 -0.02
C THR A 367 7.02 61.47 0.78
N LEU A 368 6.14 60.61 0.27
CA LEU A 368 5.89 59.28 0.80
C LEU A 368 6.84 58.25 0.18
N SER A 369 7.02 57.11 0.86
CA SER A 369 7.81 55.97 0.34
C SER A 369 7.15 55.26 -0.84
N GLN A 370 5.79 55.37 -0.92
CA GLN A 370 4.96 54.77 -1.98
C GLN A 370 3.68 55.61 -2.16
N PRO A 371 2.92 55.42 -3.26
CA PRO A 371 1.70 56.19 -3.51
C PRO A 371 0.68 56.06 -2.38
N ALA A 372 -0.05 57.13 -2.08
CA ALA A 372 -1.11 57.15 -1.11
C ALA A 372 -2.23 56.15 -1.46
N PRO A 373 -2.81 55.41 -0.48
CA PRO A 373 -3.88 54.44 -0.73
C PRO A 373 -5.20 55.11 -1.16
N ALA A 374 -6.17 54.28 -1.54
CA ALA A 374 -7.54 54.73 -1.77
C ALA A 374 -8.04 55.49 -0.52
N GLY A 375 -8.59 56.71 -0.74
CA GLY A 375 -8.97 57.61 0.35
C GLY A 375 -7.89 58.64 0.73
N GLY A 376 -6.68 58.52 0.17
CA GLY A 376 -5.54 59.39 0.45
C GLY A 376 -4.78 59.03 1.73
N TYR A 377 -3.72 59.80 2.03
CA TYR A 377 -2.90 59.56 3.23
C TYR A 377 -2.77 60.87 4.00
N THR A 378 -3.25 60.92 5.22
CA THR A 378 -3.26 62.10 6.08
C THR A 378 -1.94 62.18 6.85
N VAL A 379 -1.31 63.35 6.78
CA VAL A 379 -0.06 63.65 7.47
C VAL A 379 -0.29 64.87 8.38
N THR A 380 0.09 64.77 9.63
CA THR A 380 0.11 65.85 10.59
C THR A 380 1.45 66.59 10.50
N ILE A 381 1.39 67.92 10.45
CA ILE A 381 2.54 68.79 10.33
C ILE A 381 2.65 69.61 11.61
N GLU A 382 3.81 69.51 12.23
CA GLU A 382 4.11 70.27 13.47
C GLU A 382 5.37 71.12 13.27
N SER A 383 5.31 72.34 13.64
CA SER A 383 6.52 73.19 13.80
C SER A 383 7.12 72.99 15.18
N LEU A 384 8.37 72.55 15.26
CA LEU A 384 9.11 72.48 16.53
C LEU A 384 9.60 73.79 17.07
N ASN A 385 9.39 74.95 16.29
CA ASN A 385 9.73 76.28 16.65
C ASN A 385 8.59 77.20 16.19
N PRO A 386 7.36 77.09 16.76
CA PRO A 386 6.16 77.75 16.26
C PRO A 386 6.21 79.28 16.38
N GLU A 387 7.04 79.84 17.25
CA GLU A 387 7.29 81.29 17.39
C GLU A 387 7.95 81.90 16.15
N PHE A 388 8.65 81.07 15.35
CA PHE A 388 9.35 81.53 14.15
C PHE A 388 8.67 81.16 12.85
N ALA A 389 8.01 79.97 12.79
CA ALA A 389 7.30 79.56 11.60
C ALA A 389 6.22 78.57 11.92
N VAL A 390 5.05 78.62 11.25
CA VAL A 390 3.90 77.76 11.42
C VAL A 390 3.31 77.33 10.07
N PRO A 391 2.68 76.19 9.95
CA PRO A 391 1.85 75.83 8.79
C PRO A 391 0.72 76.82 8.60
N VAL A 392 0.39 77.15 7.34
CA VAL A 392 -0.72 78.02 6.99
C VAL A 392 -1.99 77.27 6.86
N GLY A 393 -3.00 77.55 7.70
CA GLY A 393 -4.27 76.83 7.69
C GLY A 393 -4.28 75.59 8.59
N SER A 394 -4.59 74.42 8.06
CA SER A 394 -4.64 73.16 8.83
C SER A 394 -3.24 72.65 9.18
N SER A 395 -3.09 72.08 10.36
CA SER A 395 -1.91 71.29 10.76
C SER A 395 -1.90 69.90 10.16
N THR A 396 -2.89 69.53 9.34
CA THR A 396 -2.95 68.27 8.61
C THR A 396 -3.15 68.53 7.14
N ILE A 397 -2.52 67.68 6.33
CA ILE A 397 -2.77 67.58 4.89
C ILE A 397 -3.13 66.15 4.51
N THR A 398 -4.01 66.00 3.51
CA THR A 398 -4.27 64.72 2.91
C THR A 398 -3.58 64.66 1.55
N ILE A 399 -2.63 63.77 1.40
CA ILE A 399 -2.00 63.45 0.13
C ILE A 399 -3.00 62.63 -0.68
N PRO A 400 -3.42 63.07 -1.90
CA PRO A 400 -4.45 62.39 -2.66
C PRO A 400 -4.09 60.97 -3.03
N ALA A 401 -5.12 60.08 -3.18
CA ALA A 401 -4.92 58.71 -3.64
C ALA A 401 -4.06 58.63 -4.91
N GLY A 402 -3.08 57.72 -4.93
CA GLY A 402 -2.12 57.55 -6.02
C GLY A 402 -1.00 58.58 -6.08
N ALA A 403 -1.03 59.67 -5.29
CA ALA A 403 0.03 60.65 -5.24
C ALA A 403 1.15 60.23 -4.29
N LEU A 404 2.40 60.54 -4.68
CA LEU A 404 3.60 60.35 -3.84
C LEU A 404 3.89 61.55 -2.97
N GLN A 405 3.33 62.75 -3.29
CA GLN A 405 3.69 64.00 -2.65
C GLN A 405 2.47 64.84 -2.30
N GLY A 406 2.58 65.54 -1.20
CA GLY A 406 1.67 66.61 -0.80
C GLY A 406 2.41 67.85 -0.40
N THR A 407 1.79 69.04 -0.60
CA THR A 407 2.39 70.32 -0.29
C THR A 407 1.59 71.11 0.74
N PHE A 408 2.28 71.91 1.54
CA PHE A 408 1.68 72.81 2.51
C PHE A 408 2.44 74.15 2.49
N ARG A 409 1.79 75.22 2.89
CA ARG A 409 2.43 76.50 3.00
C ARG A 409 2.91 76.78 4.42
N VAL A 410 4.03 77.45 4.56
CA VAL A 410 4.58 77.87 5.84
C VAL A 410 4.65 79.38 5.88
N ALA A 411 4.04 79.96 6.92
CA ALA A 411 4.22 81.42 7.26
C ALA A 411 5.38 81.50 8.23
N THR A 412 6.24 82.55 7.98
CA THR A 412 7.40 82.82 8.85
C THR A 412 7.33 84.19 9.50
N SER A 413 7.87 84.32 10.72
CA SER A 413 8.00 85.55 11.44
C SER A 413 9.27 86.30 11.02
N ARG A 414 9.31 87.65 11.20
CA ARG A 414 10.56 88.39 11.02
C ARG A 414 11.59 88.01 12.07
N VAL A 415 12.83 87.88 11.67
CA VAL A 415 13.93 87.48 12.54
C VAL A 415 15.06 88.43 12.44
N SER A 416 15.78 88.67 13.52
CA SER A 416 16.93 89.59 13.59
C SER A 416 18.29 88.88 13.30
N ARG A 417 18.29 87.55 13.27
CA ARG A 417 19.43 86.72 12.97
C ARG A 417 18.96 85.43 12.22
N SER A 418 19.85 84.75 11.55
CA SER A 418 19.50 83.48 10.88
C SER A 418 19.11 82.43 11.88
N ILE A 419 17.95 81.76 11.67
CA ILE A 419 17.38 80.75 12.53
C ILE A 419 17.02 79.52 11.68
N ALA A 420 17.39 78.37 12.15
CA ALA A 420 16.90 77.05 11.61
C ALA A 420 15.61 76.65 12.32
N VAL A 421 14.51 76.52 11.59
CA VAL A 421 13.24 76.07 12.09
C VAL A 421 13.00 74.66 11.62
N ARG A 422 12.69 73.77 12.53
CA ARG A 422 12.41 72.36 12.26
C ARG A 422 10.92 72.14 12.19
N PHE A 423 10.52 71.31 11.21
CA PHE A 423 9.19 70.79 11.07
C PHE A 423 9.23 69.28 11.16
N ARG A 424 8.23 68.70 11.80
CA ARG A 424 7.96 67.26 11.83
C ARG A 424 6.68 66.99 11.04
N ALA A 425 6.72 66.00 10.16
CA ALA A 425 5.55 65.43 9.51
C ALA A 425 5.35 64.00 10.01
N SER A 426 4.22 63.74 10.61
CA SER A 426 3.88 62.44 11.20
C SER A 426 2.74 61.83 10.41
N GLY A 427 2.98 60.61 9.84
CA GLY A 427 1.99 59.72 9.30
C GLY A 427 1.47 58.73 10.37
N LEU A 428 0.82 57.65 9.92
CA LEU A 428 0.27 56.65 10.82
C LEU A 428 1.37 55.78 11.46
N ASP A 429 2.43 55.43 10.68
CA ASP A 429 3.50 54.52 11.11
C ASP A 429 4.90 55.11 10.98
N SER A 430 5.02 56.40 10.64
CA SER A 430 6.29 57.02 10.32
C SER A 430 6.30 58.52 10.53
N GLU A 431 7.47 59.06 10.71
CA GLU A 431 7.68 60.52 10.77
C GLU A 431 8.97 60.92 10.04
N ALA A 432 8.99 62.14 9.53
CA ALA A 432 10.18 62.76 8.97
C ALA A 432 10.31 64.18 9.49
N THR A 433 11.55 64.67 9.51
CA THR A 433 11.83 66.06 9.88
C THR A 433 12.48 66.80 8.71
N GLY A 434 12.12 68.06 8.54
CA GLY A 434 12.72 68.96 7.57
C GLY A 434 13.08 70.28 8.22
N VAL A 435 14.04 71.04 7.60
CA VAL A 435 14.53 72.29 8.14
C VAL A 435 14.37 73.43 7.10
N ILE A 436 13.81 74.53 7.53
CA ILE A 436 13.81 75.81 6.78
C ILE A 436 14.69 76.79 7.51
N TYR A 437 15.47 77.53 6.77
CA TYR A 437 16.36 78.61 7.31
C TYR A 437 15.74 80.01 7.10
N LEU A 438 15.50 80.71 8.17
CA LEU A 438 15.04 82.08 8.15
C LEU A 438 16.27 83.02 8.17
N ILE A 439 16.27 83.98 7.27
CA ILE A 439 17.29 85.01 7.24
C ILE A 439 16.68 86.38 7.53
N PRO A 440 17.43 87.38 8.08
CA PRO A 440 16.93 88.71 8.41
C PRO A 440 16.27 89.39 7.23
#